data_eaf15b89d6fd71bf8a31a6d7c50ff9c2
#
_entry.id   eaf15b89d6fd71bf8a31a6d7c50ff9c2
#
_cell.length_a   1.000
_cell.length_b   1.000
_cell.length_c   1.000
_cell.angle_alpha   90.00
_cell.angle_beta   90.00
_cell.angle_gamma   90.00
#
_symmetry.space_group_name_H-M   'P 1'
#
loop_
_entity.id
_entity.type
_entity.pdbx_description
1 polymer ?
#
loop_
_entity_poly.entity_id
_entity_poly.type
_entity_poly.pdbx_seq_one_letter_code
_entity_poly.pdbx_strand_id
1 'polypeptide(L)'
;MKILFTMLKEENIDPLNVELLSALAKQGGHETFLSVLEHGELDRDLKAIHPDIVAFSAKTGESNVMFDVAREIKGTFGDDVLTIMGGPHPTFNYPRMRLRGETLAAPPPRPGAQALPVEETHMDFLAVGEADEAWPELLSRLAAGAAPDDVPGIVTRGNRREDGTISLRDRAGFLDDLPFHDRALVYDKTQLKHFGMRTFISQRGCPYPCTYCFNAKFNELYKRKGKTINRYSVDRLLEELLDIKRNYDTQFIKFYDDMFTFHADDWLREFSEKYPKVIGVPFHCLTRCDLVHKDPEMIDLMRAAGLHSITMSIESGNDFVRQHTFKRTMTEEDIRFAFAYCAKKGVKTFSNTILAIPAPVIPKVNDPRFEEKAAGVVAHLASHFPRIKREAFESVLAGASPLAPPARRELTERLHALGLRHDAIDYDIESLDINVNCRVTSGEFVMLSPYPGTPLTDYTIAIGAFDGDYEKLHETFQSQSPFRCFTEEEKMKQLNISFLGVFLLVFPGLRNFAVKHLVKRPWTRFYFLLYFLVRGYVLGVRIYPMRYSFRQLLGKVRASFVRELTKHFVDEGRKFNRKRRLVLAPASDVLGGPWKG
;
A
#
# COMPACT_ATOMS: atom_id res chain seq x y z
N MET A 1 17.70 20.62 -18.00
CA MET A 1 17.89 19.16 -18.13
C MET A 1 16.58 18.53 -18.59
N LYS A 2 16.68 17.40 -19.28
CA LYS A 2 15.55 16.55 -19.67
C LYS A 2 15.41 15.39 -18.71
N ILE A 3 14.24 15.21 -18.15
CA ILE A 3 13.95 14.22 -17.11
C ILE A 3 12.89 13.26 -17.64
N LEU A 4 13.21 11.97 -17.71
CA LEU A 4 12.28 10.92 -18.07
C LEU A 4 11.80 10.19 -16.83
N PHE A 5 10.57 10.45 -16.40
CA PHE A 5 9.91 9.65 -15.37
C PHE A 5 9.49 8.30 -15.93
N THR A 6 9.57 7.26 -15.10
CA THR A 6 9.13 5.91 -15.49
C THR A 6 8.10 5.38 -14.51
N MET A 7 7.07 4.75 -15.04
CA MET A 7 6.08 3.98 -14.30
C MET A 7 6.06 2.54 -14.83
N LEU A 8 5.89 1.56 -13.94
CA LEU A 8 5.83 0.16 -14.38
C LEU A 8 4.63 -0.09 -15.30
N LYS A 9 3.47 0.43 -14.90
CA LYS A 9 2.18 0.19 -15.58
C LYS A 9 1.22 1.36 -15.39
N GLU A 10 0.19 1.41 -16.23
CA GLU A 10 -0.96 2.30 -15.99
C GLU A 10 -1.76 1.81 -14.78
N GLU A 11 -2.07 2.71 -13.88
CA GLU A 11 -3.01 2.49 -12.79
C GLU A 11 -4.31 3.26 -13.02
N ASN A 12 -5.40 2.90 -12.30
CA ASN A 12 -6.68 3.62 -12.39
C ASN A 12 -6.75 4.82 -11.43
N ILE A 13 -5.60 5.24 -10.91
CA ILE A 13 -5.42 6.35 -9.98
C ILE A 13 -4.25 7.21 -10.45
N ASP A 14 -4.35 8.50 -10.18
CA ASP A 14 -3.29 9.44 -10.56
C ASP A 14 -2.03 9.18 -9.73
N PRO A 15 -0.85 9.13 -10.35
CA PRO A 15 0.44 9.00 -9.67
C PRO A 15 0.91 10.37 -9.16
N LEU A 16 0.22 10.88 -8.13
CA LEU A 16 0.36 12.25 -7.61
C LEU A 16 1.80 12.63 -7.28
N ASN A 17 2.61 11.69 -6.82
CA ASN A 17 4.03 11.92 -6.55
C ASN A 17 4.82 12.23 -7.83
N VAL A 18 4.59 11.51 -8.92
CA VAL A 18 5.26 11.74 -10.22
C VAL A 18 4.82 13.08 -10.80
N GLU A 19 3.51 13.36 -10.74
CA GLU A 19 2.93 14.61 -11.23
C GLU A 19 3.45 15.83 -10.46
N LEU A 20 3.59 15.73 -9.13
CA LEU A 20 4.15 16.81 -8.32
C LEU A 20 5.64 17.03 -8.60
N LEU A 21 6.44 15.95 -8.64
CA LEU A 21 7.87 16.06 -8.93
C LEU A 21 8.14 16.61 -10.34
N SER A 22 7.27 16.29 -11.31
CA SER A 22 7.30 16.90 -12.65
C SER A 22 7.01 18.40 -12.59
N ALA A 23 5.96 18.82 -11.86
CA ALA A 23 5.64 20.23 -11.71
C ALA A 23 6.78 21.03 -11.07
N LEU A 24 7.40 20.49 -10.02
CA LEU A 24 8.56 21.08 -9.35
C LEU A 24 9.77 21.18 -10.29
N ALA A 25 10.04 20.16 -11.10
CA ALA A 25 11.12 20.19 -12.08
C ALA A 25 10.87 21.25 -13.16
N LYS A 26 9.65 21.39 -13.65
CA LYS A 26 9.26 22.43 -14.63
C LYS A 26 9.40 23.84 -14.06
N GLN A 27 9.08 24.05 -12.77
CA GLN A 27 9.35 25.32 -12.10
C GLN A 27 10.85 25.67 -12.06
N GLY A 28 11.72 24.64 -11.96
CA GLY A 28 13.17 24.78 -12.05
C GLY A 28 13.70 24.94 -13.48
N GLY A 29 12.83 25.07 -14.50
CA GLY A 29 13.23 25.22 -15.91
C GLY A 29 13.66 23.93 -16.60
N HIS A 30 13.29 22.76 -16.07
CA HIS A 30 13.60 21.46 -16.66
C HIS A 30 12.44 20.96 -17.54
N GLU A 31 12.77 20.14 -18.54
CA GLU A 31 11.78 19.45 -19.36
C GLU A 31 11.48 18.06 -18.79
N THR A 32 10.21 17.68 -18.73
CA THR A 32 9.79 16.41 -18.16
C THR A 32 8.99 15.57 -19.16
N PHE A 33 9.23 14.26 -19.11
CA PHE A 33 8.64 13.27 -19.99
C PHE A 33 8.24 12.04 -19.17
N LEU A 34 7.34 11.20 -19.69
CA LEU A 34 6.91 9.96 -19.07
C LEU A 34 7.06 8.79 -20.02
N SER A 35 7.59 7.68 -19.53
CA SER A 35 7.54 6.37 -20.18
C SER A 35 6.85 5.36 -19.27
N VAL A 36 5.85 4.65 -19.83
CA VAL A 36 5.15 3.56 -19.12
C VAL A 36 5.74 2.24 -19.61
N LEU A 37 6.45 1.53 -18.74
CA LEU A 37 7.24 0.35 -19.10
C LEU A 37 6.40 -0.77 -19.73
N GLU A 38 5.16 -0.97 -19.26
CA GLU A 38 4.27 -1.99 -19.86
C GLU A 38 3.90 -1.70 -21.34
N HIS A 39 4.02 -0.45 -21.81
CA HIS A 39 3.79 -0.11 -23.21
C HIS A 39 4.92 -0.58 -24.13
N GLY A 40 6.11 -0.89 -23.57
CA GLY A 40 7.27 -1.33 -24.32
C GLY A 40 7.91 -0.23 -25.18
N GLU A 41 7.73 1.03 -24.79
CA GLU A 41 8.16 2.20 -25.56
C GLU A 41 9.43 2.85 -25.01
N LEU A 42 10.01 2.33 -23.94
CA LEU A 42 11.16 2.96 -23.26
C LEU A 42 12.35 3.20 -24.19
N ASP A 43 12.72 2.21 -25.01
CA ASP A 43 13.85 2.34 -25.96
C ASP A 43 13.61 3.47 -26.97
N ARG A 44 12.40 3.57 -27.51
CA ARG A 44 11.99 4.67 -28.39
C ARG A 44 12.07 6.02 -27.68
N ASP A 45 11.54 6.08 -26.45
CA ASP A 45 11.50 7.31 -25.67
C ASP A 45 12.92 7.77 -25.29
N LEU A 46 13.81 6.86 -24.88
CA LEU A 46 15.23 7.15 -24.62
C LEU A 46 15.93 7.73 -25.85
N LYS A 47 15.73 7.12 -27.03
CA LYS A 47 16.32 7.58 -28.28
C LYS A 47 15.77 8.91 -28.78
N ALA A 48 14.48 9.18 -28.57
CA ALA A 48 13.84 10.41 -29.03
C ALA A 48 14.09 11.60 -28.10
N ILE A 49 14.14 11.37 -26.79
CA ILE A 49 14.22 12.40 -25.77
C ILE A 49 15.66 12.75 -25.44
N HIS A 50 16.56 11.75 -25.42
CA HIS A 50 17.92 11.87 -24.88
C HIS A 50 17.89 12.48 -23.46
N PRO A 51 17.34 11.77 -22.47
CA PRO A 51 17.21 12.31 -21.13
C PRO A 51 18.56 12.40 -20.40
N ASP A 52 18.74 13.45 -19.62
CA ASP A 52 19.87 13.57 -18.69
C ASP A 52 19.66 12.69 -17.45
N ILE A 53 18.38 12.52 -17.06
CA ILE A 53 17.98 11.76 -15.86
C ILE A 53 16.81 10.83 -16.21
N VAL A 54 16.91 9.56 -15.78
CA VAL A 54 15.76 8.64 -15.71
C VAL A 54 15.37 8.45 -14.25
N ALA A 55 14.13 8.83 -13.90
CA ALA A 55 13.60 8.81 -12.55
C ALA A 55 12.55 7.69 -12.39
N PHE A 56 12.76 6.84 -11.39
CA PHE A 56 11.92 5.69 -11.08
C PHE A 56 11.11 5.94 -9.79
N SER A 57 9.82 5.63 -9.82
CA SER A 57 8.96 5.63 -8.63
C SER A 57 8.59 4.18 -8.28
N ALA A 58 9.20 3.63 -7.22
CA ALA A 58 9.12 2.21 -6.89
C ALA A 58 8.29 1.91 -5.65
N LYS A 59 7.36 0.95 -5.78
CA LYS A 59 6.72 0.23 -4.67
C LYS A 59 7.45 -1.10 -4.43
N THR A 60 7.38 -1.62 -3.21
CA THR A 60 7.88 -2.98 -2.92
C THR A 60 7.10 -4.00 -3.77
N GLY A 61 7.82 -4.93 -4.41
CA GLY A 61 7.27 -5.88 -5.38
C GLY A 61 7.35 -5.43 -6.84
N GLU A 62 7.59 -4.12 -7.10
CA GLU A 62 7.83 -3.58 -8.45
C GLU A 62 9.31 -3.22 -8.69
N SER A 63 10.09 -3.11 -7.61
CA SER A 63 11.47 -2.60 -7.61
C SER A 63 12.42 -3.40 -8.50
N ASN A 64 12.30 -4.73 -8.50
CA ASN A 64 13.20 -5.61 -9.26
C ASN A 64 13.17 -5.34 -10.77
N VAL A 65 11.98 -5.11 -11.32
CA VAL A 65 11.84 -4.75 -12.74
C VAL A 65 12.55 -3.43 -13.02
N MET A 66 12.44 -2.47 -12.10
CA MET A 66 13.09 -1.17 -12.24
C MET A 66 14.61 -1.26 -12.09
N PHE A 67 15.13 -2.19 -11.26
CA PHE A 67 16.58 -2.46 -11.18
C PHE A 67 17.11 -3.07 -12.47
N ASP A 68 16.38 -4.00 -13.09
CA ASP A 68 16.75 -4.58 -14.38
C ASP A 68 16.77 -3.51 -15.48
N VAL A 69 15.76 -2.63 -15.51
CA VAL A 69 15.70 -1.49 -16.45
C VAL A 69 16.87 -0.54 -16.23
N ALA A 70 17.19 -0.19 -14.99
CA ALA A 70 18.33 0.68 -14.68
C ALA A 70 19.65 0.04 -15.11
N ARG A 71 19.83 -1.28 -14.91
CA ARG A 71 21.00 -2.02 -15.37
C ARG A 71 21.16 -1.92 -16.90
N GLU A 72 20.08 -2.09 -17.65
CA GLU A 72 20.10 -1.99 -19.12
C GLU A 72 20.42 -0.57 -19.59
N ILE A 73 19.82 0.45 -18.97
CA ILE A 73 20.13 1.86 -19.26
C ILE A 73 21.61 2.14 -19.01
N LYS A 74 22.14 1.71 -17.86
CA LYS A 74 23.55 1.92 -17.50
C LYS A 74 24.50 1.10 -18.38
N GLY A 75 24.11 -0.07 -18.83
CA GLY A 75 24.87 -0.87 -19.80
C GLY A 75 24.98 -0.22 -21.17
N THR A 76 23.97 0.58 -21.55
CA THR A 76 23.91 1.23 -22.88
C THR A 76 24.50 2.64 -22.85
N PHE A 77 24.16 3.45 -21.86
CA PHE A 77 24.47 4.89 -21.82
C PHE A 77 25.55 5.25 -20.79
N GLY A 78 25.96 4.30 -19.93
CA GLY A 78 27.00 4.56 -18.93
C GLY A 78 26.65 5.70 -17.97
N ASP A 79 27.53 6.69 -17.89
CA ASP A 79 27.38 7.88 -17.05
C ASP A 79 26.66 9.04 -17.75
N ASP A 80 26.40 8.94 -19.05
CA ASP A 80 25.71 9.98 -19.82
C ASP A 80 24.24 10.15 -19.40
N VAL A 81 23.64 9.11 -18.81
CA VAL A 81 22.28 9.15 -18.29
C VAL A 81 22.29 8.79 -16.80
N LEU A 82 21.92 9.72 -15.94
CA LEU A 82 21.80 9.49 -14.51
C LEU A 82 20.51 8.72 -14.18
N THR A 83 20.57 7.86 -13.15
CA THR A 83 19.42 7.10 -12.69
C THR A 83 19.14 7.38 -11.22
N ILE A 84 17.87 7.68 -10.90
CA ILE A 84 17.42 7.91 -9.53
C ILE A 84 16.15 7.12 -9.24
N MET A 85 16.06 6.55 -8.04
CA MET A 85 14.84 5.88 -7.58
C MET A 85 14.31 6.53 -6.31
N GLY A 86 13.02 6.86 -6.33
CA GLY A 86 12.25 7.32 -5.19
C GLY A 86 11.03 6.43 -4.93
N GLY A 87 10.20 6.84 -3.98
CA GLY A 87 8.97 6.13 -3.61
C GLY A 87 9.10 5.30 -2.33
N PRO A 88 8.07 4.52 -1.99
CA PRO A 88 8.03 3.76 -0.73
C PRO A 88 9.15 2.75 -0.56
N HIS A 89 9.53 2.04 -1.63
CA HIS A 89 10.56 1.00 -1.53
C HIS A 89 11.92 1.55 -1.08
N PRO A 90 12.54 2.52 -1.77
CA PRO A 90 13.81 3.08 -1.29
C PRO A 90 13.65 3.82 0.05
N THR A 91 12.52 4.50 0.30
CA THR A 91 12.30 5.19 1.58
C THR A 91 12.45 4.26 2.79
N PHE A 92 12.02 3.01 2.70
CA PHE A 92 12.04 2.08 3.82
C PHE A 92 13.12 1.01 3.74
N ASN A 93 13.76 0.84 2.58
CA ASN A 93 14.74 -0.22 2.34
C ASN A 93 16.15 0.28 1.96
N TYR A 94 16.35 1.61 1.80
CA TYR A 94 17.62 2.20 1.34
C TYR A 94 18.89 1.70 2.07
N PRO A 95 18.88 1.33 3.35
CA PRO A 95 20.10 0.83 4.01
C PRO A 95 20.62 -0.48 3.39
N ARG A 96 19.77 -1.20 2.66
CA ARG A 96 20.09 -2.48 2.01
C ARG A 96 20.19 -2.38 0.50
N MET A 97 19.93 -1.21 -0.08
CA MET A 97 19.98 -0.95 -1.51
C MET A 97 21.36 -0.42 -1.88
N ARG A 98 22.10 -1.18 -2.68
CA ARG A 98 23.44 -0.82 -3.16
C ARG A 98 23.32 0.05 -4.40
N LEU A 99 24.00 1.22 -4.37
CA LEU A 99 24.15 2.08 -5.54
C LEU A 99 25.13 1.48 -6.54
N ARG A 100 25.08 1.92 -7.77
CA ARG A 100 26.00 1.50 -8.83
C ARG A 100 27.46 1.77 -8.44
N GLY A 101 28.29 0.73 -8.52
CA GLY A 101 29.71 0.81 -8.17
C GLY A 101 30.04 0.97 -6.68
N GLU A 102 29.04 0.78 -5.79
CA GLU A 102 29.22 0.80 -4.35
C GLU A 102 29.56 -0.58 -3.81
N THR A 103 30.40 -0.64 -2.78
CA THR A 103 30.67 -1.86 -2.02
C THR A 103 29.94 -1.74 -0.67
N LEU A 104 28.67 -2.12 -0.63
CA LEU A 104 27.86 -2.06 0.58
C LEU A 104 27.84 -3.43 1.27
N ALA A 105 28.33 -3.50 2.50
CA ALA A 105 28.09 -4.65 3.34
C ALA A 105 26.61 -4.72 3.76
N ALA A 106 26.07 -5.95 3.90
CA ALA A 106 24.75 -6.09 4.48
C ALA A 106 24.71 -5.44 5.87
N PRO A 107 23.70 -4.63 6.20
CA PRO A 107 23.59 -4.08 7.53
C PRO A 107 23.47 -5.22 8.56
N PRO A 108 24.04 -5.06 9.76
CA PRO A 108 23.97 -6.10 10.77
C PRO A 108 22.52 -6.47 11.06
N PRO A 109 22.19 -7.76 11.20
CA PRO A 109 20.85 -8.19 11.53
C PRO A 109 20.46 -7.63 12.91
N ARG A 110 19.18 -7.29 13.06
CA ARG A 110 18.65 -6.96 14.39
C ARG A 110 18.80 -8.18 15.31
N PRO A 111 18.93 -7.99 16.63
CA PRO A 111 19.01 -9.12 17.56
C PRO A 111 17.90 -10.13 17.33
N GLY A 112 18.26 -11.39 17.07
CA GLY A 112 17.32 -12.48 16.79
C GLY A 112 16.81 -12.59 15.34
N ALA A 113 17.21 -11.69 14.44
CA ALA A 113 16.83 -11.75 13.03
C ALA A 113 17.99 -12.28 12.15
N GLN A 114 17.67 -12.90 11.03
CA GLN A 114 18.66 -13.25 10.00
C GLN A 114 19.13 -12.01 9.24
N ALA A 115 20.38 -12.04 8.77
CA ALA A 115 20.88 -11.04 7.85
C ALA A 115 20.06 -11.08 6.55
N LEU A 116 19.52 -9.94 6.16
CA LEU A 116 18.72 -9.83 4.94
C LEU A 116 19.64 -9.52 3.74
N PRO A 117 19.34 -10.01 2.53
CA PRO A 117 20.19 -9.77 1.36
C PRO A 117 20.26 -8.28 1.01
N VAL A 118 21.37 -7.87 0.41
CA VAL A 118 21.54 -6.55 -0.19
C VAL A 118 20.95 -6.57 -1.60
N GLU A 119 20.26 -5.50 -1.98
CA GLU A 119 19.68 -5.33 -3.32
C GLU A 119 20.63 -4.52 -4.22
N GLU A 120 20.97 -5.08 -5.37
CA GLU A 120 21.74 -4.39 -6.42
C GLU A 120 20.80 -3.52 -7.25
N THR A 121 20.86 -2.21 -7.13
CA THR A 121 19.88 -1.34 -7.76
C THR A 121 20.29 -0.79 -9.11
N HIS A 122 21.58 -0.70 -9.39
CA HIS A 122 22.15 0.00 -10.56
C HIS A 122 21.78 1.49 -10.65
N MET A 123 21.30 2.09 -9.56
CA MET A 123 20.98 3.51 -9.46
C MET A 123 22.20 4.35 -9.10
N ASP A 124 22.24 5.58 -9.58
CA ASP A 124 23.25 6.56 -9.15
C ASP A 124 22.82 7.23 -7.84
N PHE A 125 21.51 7.42 -7.64
CA PHE A 125 20.93 8.05 -6.45
C PHE A 125 19.67 7.32 -5.96
N LEU A 126 19.39 7.43 -4.64
CA LEU A 126 18.10 7.10 -4.07
C LEU A 126 17.51 8.35 -3.40
N ALA A 127 16.20 8.56 -3.59
CA ALA A 127 15.45 9.58 -2.86
C ALA A 127 14.66 8.91 -1.71
N VAL A 128 14.87 9.39 -0.49
CA VAL A 128 14.31 8.84 0.74
C VAL A 128 13.42 9.86 1.42
N GLY A 129 12.18 9.49 1.70
CA GLY A 129 11.20 10.35 2.35
C GLY A 129 10.47 11.29 1.40
N GLU A 130 10.07 12.47 1.92
CA GLU A 130 9.45 13.53 1.12
C GLU A 130 10.52 14.21 0.25
N ALA A 131 10.23 14.37 -1.03
CA ALA A 131 11.18 14.90 -2.00
C ALA A 131 10.83 16.31 -2.50
N ASP A 132 9.83 16.95 -1.92
CA ASP A 132 9.32 18.25 -2.40
C ASP A 132 10.41 19.34 -2.47
N GLU A 133 11.35 19.35 -1.52
CA GLU A 133 12.49 20.26 -1.50
C GLU A 133 13.80 19.59 -1.99
N ALA A 134 13.97 18.29 -1.68
CA ALA A 134 15.19 17.57 -2.03
C ALA A 134 15.35 17.40 -3.55
N TRP A 135 14.24 17.22 -4.26
CA TRP A 135 14.23 17.04 -5.71
C TRP A 135 14.65 18.31 -6.47
N PRO A 136 14.05 19.49 -6.26
CA PRO A 136 14.52 20.73 -6.89
C PRO A 136 15.99 21.06 -6.57
N GLU A 137 16.43 20.84 -5.33
CA GLU A 137 17.81 21.07 -4.96
C GLU A 137 18.77 20.12 -5.67
N LEU A 138 18.46 18.81 -5.72
CA LEU A 138 19.23 17.85 -6.50
C LEU A 138 19.39 18.31 -7.94
N LEU A 139 18.28 18.67 -8.60
CA LEU A 139 18.30 19.13 -9.98
C LEU A 139 19.16 20.40 -10.17
N SER A 140 19.06 21.34 -9.24
CA SER A 140 19.88 22.56 -9.27
C SER A 140 21.38 22.24 -9.14
N ARG A 141 21.77 21.32 -8.23
CA ARG A 141 23.17 20.88 -8.06
C ARG A 141 23.69 20.20 -9.33
N LEU A 142 22.92 19.26 -9.87
CA LEU A 142 23.31 18.54 -11.08
C LEU A 142 23.45 19.49 -12.28
N ALA A 143 22.51 20.44 -12.45
CA ALA A 143 22.59 21.44 -13.52
C ALA A 143 23.82 22.35 -13.40
N ALA A 144 24.29 22.61 -12.16
CA ALA A 144 25.50 23.37 -11.89
C ALA A 144 26.80 22.52 -11.95
N GLY A 145 26.72 21.23 -12.25
CA GLY A 145 27.86 20.29 -12.23
C GLY A 145 28.41 20.05 -10.82
N ALA A 146 27.62 20.32 -9.76
CA ALA A 146 28.03 20.16 -8.37
C ALA A 146 27.59 18.80 -7.82
N ALA A 147 28.41 18.22 -6.93
CA ALA A 147 28.07 16.98 -6.25
C ALA A 147 26.87 17.18 -5.30
N PRO A 148 25.88 16.26 -5.28
CA PRO A 148 24.68 16.37 -4.44
C PRO A 148 24.83 15.69 -3.08
N ASP A 149 26.06 15.46 -2.57
CA ASP A 149 26.31 14.68 -1.36
C ASP A 149 25.79 15.35 -0.08
N ASP A 150 25.55 16.64 -0.10
CA ASP A 150 25.00 17.42 1.00
C ASP A 150 23.48 17.62 0.94
N VAL A 151 22.80 17.13 -0.10
CA VAL A 151 21.34 17.25 -0.26
C VAL A 151 20.61 16.28 0.69
N PRO A 152 19.92 16.78 1.73
CA PRO A 152 19.22 15.90 2.66
C PRO A 152 18.07 15.15 1.95
N GLY A 153 17.96 13.85 2.20
CA GLY A 153 16.98 12.97 1.55
C GLY A 153 17.47 12.31 0.27
N ILE A 154 18.63 12.71 -0.25
CA ILE A 154 19.27 12.05 -1.40
C ILE A 154 20.43 11.19 -0.91
N VAL A 155 20.39 9.90 -1.20
CA VAL A 155 21.48 8.96 -0.94
C VAL A 155 22.40 8.93 -2.15
N THR A 156 23.68 9.19 -1.91
CA THR A 156 24.77 9.12 -2.88
C THR A 156 25.86 8.17 -2.36
N ARG A 157 26.82 7.83 -3.18
CA ARG A 157 28.01 7.08 -2.71
C ARG A 157 28.85 7.90 -1.73
N GLY A 158 28.85 9.25 -1.87
CA GLY A 158 29.66 10.15 -1.04
C GLY A 158 29.09 10.41 0.35
N ASN A 159 27.76 10.24 0.54
CA ASN A 159 27.10 10.54 1.83
C ASN A 159 26.55 9.31 2.57
N ARG A 160 26.83 8.12 2.07
CA ARG A 160 26.42 6.87 2.71
C ARG A 160 27.13 6.71 4.06
N ARG A 161 26.36 6.53 5.12
CA ARG A 161 26.87 6.28 6.47
C ARG A 161 26.85 4.79 6.79
N GLU A 162 27.86 4.34 7.54
CA GLU A 162 28.00 2.93 7.95
C GLU A 162 26.82 2.43 8.80
N ASP A 163 26.24 3.31 9.64
CA ASP A 163 25.08 2.99 10.47
C ASP A 163 23.74 2.97 9.68
N GLY A 164 23.80 3.20 8.38
CA GLY A 164 22.62 3.24 7.52
C GLY A 164 21.69 4.44 7.77
N THR A 165 22.15 5.47 8.51
CA THR A 165 21.36 6.69 8.69
C THR A 165 21.49 7.64 7.52
N ILE A 166 20.47 8.48 7.32
CA ILE A 166 20.46 9.55 6.32
C ILE A 166 20.02 10.87 6.97
N SER A 167 20.58 11.97 6.49
CA SER A 167 20.07 13.30 6.83
C SER A 167 18.78 13.53 6.09
N LEU A 168 17.72 13.92 6.78
CA LEU A 168 16.44 14.33 6.22
C LEU A 168 16.13 15.76 6.63
N ARG A 169 15.44 16.49 5.75
CA ARG A 169 14.80 17.77 6.09
C ARG A 169 13.61 17.55 7.03
N ASP A 170 13.11 18.62 7.60
CA ASP A 170 11.79 18.61 8.20
C ASP A 170 10.73 18.34 7.10
N ARG A 171 9.59 17.76 7.47
CA ARG A 171 8.48 17.59 6.54
C ARG A 171 7.97 18.95 6.07
N ALA A 172 7.55 19.02 4.81
CA ALA A 172 7.02 20.24 4.20
C ALA A 172 6.00 20.94 5.12
N GLY A 173 6.29 22.17 5.51
CA GLY A 173 5.49 22.90 6.51
C GLY A 173 4.17 23.42 5.96
N PHE A 174 4.16 23.86 4.70
CA PHE A 174 3.01 24.40 4.01
C PHE A 174 2.82 23.72 2.66
N LEU A 175 1.75 22.95 2.53
CA LEU A 175 1.43 22.30 1.27
C LEU A 175 0.91 23.30 0.21
N ASP A 176 0.38 24.44 0.63
CA ASP A 176 -0.17 25.46 -0.25
C ASP A 176 0.88 26.10 -1.17
N ASP A 177 2.16 26.07 -0.76
CA ASP A 177 3.28 26.58 -1.55
C ASP A 177 3.68 25.65 -2.70
N LEU A 178 3.18 24.41 -2.71
CA LEU A 178 3.48 23.44 -3.76
C LEU A 178 2.70 23.78 -5.04
N PRO A 179 3.31 23.56 -6.23
CA PRO A 179 2.60 23.73 -7.49
C PRO A 179 1.42 22.76 -7.63
N PHE A 180 0.52 23.06 -8.56
CA PHE A 180 -0.48 22.09 -9.00
C PHE A 180 0.20 20.89 -9.63
N HIS A 181 -0.39 19.73 -9.45
CA HIS A 181 0.12 18.50 -10.06
C HIS A 181 0.12 18.57 -11.59
N ASP A 182 1.22 18.19 -12.21
CA ASP A 182 1.37 18.18 -13.68
C ASP A 182 0.62 16.99 -14.29
N ARG A 183 -0.71 17.12 -14.34
CA ARG A 183 -1.60 16.08 -14.88
C ARG A 183 -1.33 15.76 -16.35
N ALA A 184 -0.92 16.76 -17.13
CA ALA A 184 -0.65 16.61 -18.56
C ALA A 184 0.45 15.58 -18.82
N LEU A 185 1.50 15.53 -17.98
CA LEU A 185 2.57 14.54 -18.09
C LEU A 185 2.02 13.11 -18.18
N VAL A 186 1.02 12.79 -17.37
CA VAL A 186 0.44 11.44 -17.27
C VAL A 186 -0.72 11.26 -18.22
N TYR A 187 -1.61 12.22 -18.31
CA TYR A 187 -2.83 12.13 -19.12
C TYR A 187 -2.57 12.04 -20.62
N ASP A 188 -1.52 12.69 -21.10
CA ASP A 188 -1.17 12.64 -22.52
C ASP A 188 -0.54 11.30 -22.94
N LYS A 189 -0.09 10.50 -21.97
CA LYS A 189 0.55 9.19 -22.20
C LYS A 189 -0.30 7.99 -21.79
N THR A 190 -1.42 8.21 -21.08
CA THR A 190 -2.22 7.14 -20.48
C THR A 190 -3.71 7.28 -20.75
N GLN A 191 -4.46 6.23 -20.44
CA GLN A 191 -5.93 6.26 -20.53
C GLN A 191 -6.59 7.05 -19.39
N LEU A 192 -5.83 7.52 -18.39
CA LEU A 192 -6.37 8.23 -17.23
C LEU A 192 -7.17 9.46 -17.61
N LYS A 193 -6.75 10.19 -18.67
CA LYS A 193 -7.51 11.36 -19.13
C LYS A 193 -8.97 11.05 -19.53
N HIS A 194 -9.23 9.82 -19.95
CA HIS A 194 -10.56 9.36 -20.37
C HIS A 194 -11.41 8.79 -19.22
N PHE A 195 -10.87 8.73 -18.00
CA PHE A 195 -11.62 8.33 -16.81
C PHE A 195 -12.32 9.55 -16.23
N GLY A 196 -13.57 9.38 -15.80
CA GLY A 196 -14.29 10.45 -15.11
C GLY A 196 -13.91 10.60 -13.63
N MET A 197 -13.05 9.75 -13.07
CA MET A 197 -12.58 9.84 -11.70
C MET A 197 -11.21 10.52 -11.64
N ARG A 198 -11.08 11.48 -10.71
CA ARG A 198 -9.83 12.18 -10.42
C ARG A 198 -9.39 11.90 -8.99
N THR A 199 -8.09 11.73 -8.81
CA THR A 199 -7.51 11.43 -7.50
C THR A 199 -6.81 12.67 -6.95
N PHE A 200 -7.01 12.91 -5.65
CA PHE A 200 -6.38 14.01 -4.91
C PHE A 200 -5.94 13.56 -3.53
N ILE A 201 -5.03 14.33 -2.94
CA ILE A 201 -4.65 14.27 -1.53
C ILE A 201 -4.93 15.64 -0.93
N SER A 202 -5.76 15.71 0.11
CA SER A 202 -6.05 16.96 0.84
C SER A 202 -5.08 17.17 2.00
N GLN A 203 -4.47 16.09 2.49
CA GLN A 203 -3.49 16.12 3.57
C GLN A 203 -2.52 14.93 3.48
N ARG A 204 -1.38 15.07 4.13
CA ARG A 204 -0.37 14.02 4.27
C ARG A 204 -0.20 13.62 5.71
N GLY A 205 -0.03 12.33 5.95
CA GLY A 205 0.33 11.75 7.23
C GLY A 205 -0.84 11.24 8.06
N CYS A 206 -0.49 10.31 8.94
CA CYS A 206 -1.39 9.64 9.87
C CYS A 206 -0.66 9.41 11.20
N PRO A 207 -1.23 9.78 12.36
CA PRO A 207 -0.56 9.67 13.64
C PRO A 207 -0.64 8.28 14.26
N TYR A 208 -1.40 7.35 13.66
CA TYR A 208 -1.65 6.04 14.24
C TYR A 208 -0.49 5.07 14.04
N PRO A 209 -0.14 4.27 15.07
CA PRO A 209 0.99 3.36 15.03
C PRO A 209 0.63 1.96 14.53
N CYS A 210 -0.24 1.85 13.51
CA CYS A 210 -0.65 0.55 12.97
C CYS A 210 0.57 -0.21 12.44
N THR A 211 0.82 -1.42 12.96
CA THR A 211 2.08 -2.16 12.74
C THR A 211 2.30 -2.63 11.31
N TYR A 212 1.22 -2.79 10.53
CA TYR A 212 1.26 -3.20 9.13
C TYR A 212 1.43 -2.01 8.17
N CYS A 213 1.25 -0.78 8.66
CA CYS A 213 1.21 0.43 7.85
C CYS A 213 2.57 1.11 7.78
N PHE A 214 2.94 1.59 6.60
CA PHE A 214 4.18 2.34 6.40
C PHE A 214 4.24 3.63 7.24
N ASN A 215 3.09 4.26 7.57
CA ASN A 215 3.04 5.50 8.35
C ASN A 215 3.69 5.35 9.73
N ALA A 216 3.61 4.17 10.35
CA ALA A 216 4.31 3.91 11.60
C ALA A 216 5.83 4.09 11.46
N LYS A 217 6.41 3.55 10.37
CA LYS A 217 7.85 3.67 10.07
C LYS A 217 8.20 5.06 9.54
N PHE A 218 7.34 5.67 8.75
CA PHE A 218 7.53 7.03 8.24
C PHE A 218 7.56 8.05 9.38
N ASN A 219 6.67 7.93 10.37
CA ASN A 219 6.68 8.77 11.57
C ASN A 219 7.94 8.55 12.44
N GLU A 220 8.48 7.32 12.46
CA GLU A 220 9.77 7.05 13.11
C GLU A 220 10.92 7.75 12.37
N LEU A 221 10.96 7.65 11.04
CA LEU A 221 11.96 8.28 10.18
C LEU A 221 11.98 9.81 10.33
N TYR A 222 10.79 10.42 10.46
CA TYR A 222 10.60 11.86 10.64
C TYR A 222 10.40 12.29 12.11
N LYS A 223 10.84 11.48 13.06
CA LYS A 223 10.69 11.82 14.47
C LYS A 223 11.39 13.14 14.80
N ARG A 224 10.63 14.12 15.32
CA ARG A 224 11.08 15.49 15.61
C ARG A 224 11.47 16.31 14.37
N LYS A 225 10.94 15.95 13.19
CA LYS A 225 11.19 16.64 11.93
C LYS A 225 9.85 17.12 11.32
N GLY A 226 9.41 18.28 11.78
CA GLY A 226 8.15 18.89 11.33
C GLY A 226 6.89 18.24 11.91
N LYS A 227 5.75 18.61 11.35
CA LYS A 227 4.42 18.12 11.77
C LYS A 227 4.13 16.74 11.18
N THR A 228 3.49 15.88 11.95
CA THR A 228 3.05 14.56 11.47
C THR A 228 1.94 14.67 10.43
N ILE A 229 1.07 15.65 10.57
CA ILE A 229 -0.04 15.91 9.66
C ILE A 229 0.15 17.29 9.05
N ASN A 230 0.15 17.36 7.72
CA ASN A 230 0.17 18.59 6.94
C ASN A 230 -1.03 18.57 5.98
N ARG A 231 -1.78 19.69 5.94
CA ARG A 231 -3.03 19.80 5.20
C ARG A 231 -3.00 21.04 4.31
N TYR A 232 -3.52 20.92 3.09
CA TYR A 232 -3.83 22.06 2.24
C TYR A 232 -4.92 22.92 2.88
N SER A 233 -4.87 24.24 2.68
CA SER A 233 -6.04 25.09 2.94
C SER A 233 -7.20 24.65 2.02
N VAL A 234 -8.43 24.93 2.46
CA VAL A 234 -9.62 24.62 1.65
C VAL A 234 -9.55 25.36 0.31
N ASP A 235 -9.19 26.63 0.32
CA ASP A 235 -9.13 27.45 -0.90
C ASP A 235 -8.11 26.90 -1.90
N ARG A 236 -6.88 26.60 -1.45
CA ARG A 236 -5.84 26.02 -2.32
C ARG A 236 -6.25 24.66 -2.92
N LEU A 237 -6.90 23.81 -2.11
CA LEU A 237 -7.44 22.54 -2.57
C LEU A 237 -8.53 22.73 -3.64
N LEU A 238 -9.46 23.66 -3.40
CA LEU A 238 -10.55 23.93 -4.34
C LEU A 238 -10.07 24.57 -5.65
N GLU A 239 -9.03 25.40 -5.61
CA GLU A 239 -8.41 25.96 -6.81
C GLU A 239 -7.88 24.86 -7.75
N GLU A 240 -7.12 23.89 -7.23
CA GLU A 240 -6.60 22.79 -8.03
C GLU A 240 -7.71 21.83 -8.51
N LEU A 241 -8.71 21.56 -7.66
CA LEU A 241 -9.89 20.79 -8.06
C LEU A 241 -10.67 21.47 -9.18
N LEU A 242 -10.78 22.80 -9.14
CA LEU A 242 -11.46 23.58 -10.16
C LEU A 242 -10.68 23.61 -11.47
N ASP A 243 -9.35 23.73 -11.40
CA ASP A 243 -8.48 23.67 -12.57
C ASP A 243 -8.65 22.34 -13.31
N ILE A 244 -8.55 21.20 -12.60
CA ILE A 244 -8.70 19.89 -13.24
C ILE A 244 -10.13 19.68 -13.77
N LYS A 245 -11.16 20.16 -13.07
CA LYS A 245 -12.55 20.09 -13.54
C LYS A 245 -12.80 20.90 -14.81
N ARG A 246 -12.07 22.01 -15.00
CA ARG A 246 -12.16 22.84 -16.22
C ARG A 246 -11.47 22.19 -17.40
N ASN A 247 -10.36 21.50 -17.16
CA ASN A 247 -9.52 20.95 -18.21
C ASN A 247 -9.84 19.51 -18.60
N TYR A 248 -10.50 18.74 -17.70
CA TYR A 248 -10.76 17.32 -17.90
C TYR A 248 -12.17 16.92 -17.43
N ASP A 249 -12.76 15.90 -18.09
CA ASP A 249 -14.02 15.30 -17.62
C ASP A 249 -13.84 14.79 -16.20
N THR A 250 -14.59 15.40 -15.25
CA THR A 250 -14.50 15.10 -13.82
C THR A 250 -15.89 14.81 -13.27
N GLN A 251 -16.21 13.54 -13.15
CA GLN A 251 -17.52 13.06 -12.69
C GLN A 251 -17.49 12.61 -11.23
N PHE A 252 -16.31 12.26 -10.72
CA PHE A 252 -16.11 11.74 -9.38
C PHE A 252 -14.73 12.10 -8.86
N ILE A 253 -14.61 12.46 -7.58
CA ILE A 253 -13.32 12.74 -6.93
C ILE A 253 -13.05 11.67 -5.87
N LYS A 254 -11.85 11.12 -5.88
CA LYS A 254 -11.37 10.22 -4.85
C LYS A 254 -10.23 10.89 -4.09
N PHE A 255 -10.50 11.27 -2.86
CA PHE A 255 -9.44 11.69 -1.93
C PHE A 255 -8.70 10.44 -1.44
N TYR A 256 -7.40 10.41 -1.66
CA TYR A 256 -6.53 9.27 -1.39
C TYR A 256 -5.60 9.54 -0.18
N ASP A 257 -6.10 10.35 0.74
CA ASP A 257 -5.42 10.68 1.99
C ASP A 257 -5.18 9.42 2.83
N ASP A 258 -4.12 9.43 3.64
CA ASP A 258 -3.98 8.47 4.74
C ASP A 258 -5.19 8.51 5.70
N MET A 259 -5.70 9.72 5.91
CA MET A 259 -6.93 10.06 6.62
C MET A 259 -7.45 11.38 6.07
N PHE A 260 -8.71 11.48 5.69
CA PHE A 260 -9.28 12.73 5.17
C PHE A 260 -9.55 13.75 6.28
N THR A 261 -10.04 13.28 7.41
CA THR A 261 -10.28 14.11 8.60
C THR A 261 -10.25 13.27 9.87
N PHE A 262 -10.02 13.93 11.01
CA PHE A 262 -9.96 13.30 12.33
C PHE A 262 -11.14 13.68 13.23
N HIS A 263 -11.80 14.79 12.95
CA HIS A 263 -12.97 15.32 13.67
C HIS A 263 -13.64 16.45 12.85
N ALA A 264 -14.78 16.92 13.30
CA ALA A 264 -15.51 18.06 12.71
C ALA A 264 -14.85 19.40 13.10
N ASP A 265 -13.67 19.68 12.52
CA ASP A 265 -12.92 20.92 12.71
C ASP A 265 -13.38 22.04 11.78
N ASP A 266 -12.81 23.24 11.96
CA ASP A 266 -13.12 24.41 11.15
C ASP A 266 -12.82 24.19 9.67
N TRP A 267 -11.74 23.44 9.35
CA TRP A 267 -11.39 23.09 7.98
C TRP A 267 -12.50 22.24 7.32
N LEU A 268 -13.03 21.24 8.04
CA LEU A 268 -14.11 20.39 7.50
C LEU A 268 -15.42 21.18 7.35
N ARG A 269 -15.72 22.11 8.27
CA ARG A 269 -16.88 23.01 8.16
C ARG A 269 -16.75 23.92 6.95
N GLU A 270 -15.60 24.55 6.76
CA GLU A 270 -15.28 25.38 5.60
C GLU A 270 -15.36 24.57 4.29
N PHE A 271 -14.76 23.38 4.26
CA PHE A 271 -14.85 22.47 3.11
C PHE A 271 -16.31 22.10 2.80
N SER A 272 -17.08 21.75 3.82
CA SER A 272 -18.50 21.40 3.67
C SER A 272 -19.35 22.53 3.10
N GLU A 273 -19.00 23.77 3.39
CA GLU A 273 -19.68 24.95 2.87
C GLU A 273 -19.26 25.33 1.45
N LYS A 274 -17.95 25.32 1.16
CA LYS A 274 -17.38 25.83 -0.10
C LYS A 274 -17.42 24.78 -1.22
N TYR A 275 -17.09 23.52 -0.93
CA TYR A 275 -16.94 22.47 -1.93
C TYR A 275 -18.20 22.24 -2.80
N PRO A 276 -19.44 22.16 -2.26
CA PRO A 276 -20.64 21.99 -3.06
C PRO A 276 -20.89 23.12 -4.05
N LYS A 277 -20.52 24.35 -3.66
CA LYS A 277 -20.72 25.56 -4.46
C LYS A 277 -19.70 25.68 -5.60
N VAL A 278 -18.45 25.31 -5.34
CA VAL A 278 -17.34 25.49 -6.28
C VAL A 278 -17.16 24.26 -7.16
N ILE A 279 -17.17 23.09 -6.57
CA ILE A 279 -16.89 21.83 -7.26
C ILE A 279 -18.16 21.04 -7.54
N GLY A 280 -18.96 20.73 -6.51
CA GLY A 280 -20.26 20.06 -6.64
C GLY A 280 -20.22 18.65 -7.25
N VAL A 281 -19.05 18.00 -7.28
CA VAL A 281 -18.85 16.64 -7.79
C VAL A 281 -18.88 15.67 -6.61
N PRO A 282 -19.59 14.53 -6.69
CA PRO A 282 -19.58 13.55 -5.61
C PRO A 282 -18.17 13.01 -5.37
N PHE A 283 -17.87 12.69 -4.11
CA PHE A 283 -16.54 12.24 -3.75
C PHE A 283 -16.53 11.00 -2.85
N HIS A 284 -15.34 10.41 -2.77
CA HIS A 284 -14.96 9.33 -1.85
C HIS A 284 -13.76 9.76 -1.01
N CYS A 285 -13.74 9.38 0.25
CA CYS A 285 -12.58 9.60 1.13
C CYS A 285 -12.37 8.43 2.08
N LEU A 286 -11.36 8.52 2.94
CA LEU A 286 -11.00 7.49 3.91
C LEU A 286 -10.99 8.07 5.33
N THR A 287 -11.55 7.32 6.30
CA THR A 287 -11.44 7.60 7.74
C THR A 287 -11.44 6.31 8.57
N ARG A 288 -11.49 6.44 9.89
CA ARG A 288 -11.53 5.33 10.85
C ARG A 288 -12.88 5.25 11.54
N CYS A 289 -13.31 4.02 11.89
CA CYS A 289 -14.60 3.80 12.56
C CYS A 289 -14.67 4.44 13.95
N ASP A 290 -13.58 4.36 14.73
CA ASP A 290 -13.51 4.96 16.06
C ASP A 290 -13.63 6.49 16.05
N LEU A 291 -13.17 7.15 14.99
CA LEU A 291 -13.37 8.59 14.81
C LEU A 291 -14.83 8.93 14.49
N VAL A 292 -15.46 8.14 13.63
CA VAL A 292 -16.89 8.31 13.32
C VAL A 292 -17.76 8.06 14.55
N HIS A 293 -17.42 7.06 15.38
CA HIS A 293 -18.16 6.81 16.62
C HIS A 293 -17.99 7.95 17.62
N LYS A 294 -16.78 8.46 17.74
CA LYS A 294 -16.46 9.58 18.65
C LYS A 294 -17.08 10.90 18.23
N ASP A 295 -17.11 11.16 16.92
CA ASP A 295 -17.59 12.42 16.34
C ASP A 295 -18.37 12.14 15.03
N PRO A 296 -19.64 11.73 15.12
CA PRO A 296 -20.45 11.42 13.95
C PRO A 296 -20.81 12.65 13.10
N GLU A 297 -20.68 13.88 13.64
CA GLU A 297 -20.92 15.12 12.91
C GLU A 297 -20.03 15.23 11.66
N MET A 298 -18.81 14.66 11.71
CA MET A 298 -17.93 14.64 10.54
C MET A 298 -18.56 13.95 9.31
N ILE A 299 -19.38 12.91 9.51
CA ILE A 299 -20.10 12.26 8.40
C ILE A 299 -21.21 13.17 7.88
N ASP A 300 -21.89 13.91 8.76
CA ASP A 300 -22.96 14.85 8.37
C ASP A 300 -22.40 15.98 7.51
N LEU A 301 -21.29 16.58 7.94
CA LEU A 301 -20.60 17.64 7.19
C LEU A 301 -20.09 17.12 5.84
N MET A 302 -19.41 15.99 5.81
CA MET A 302 -18.94 15.38 4.56
C MET A 302 -20.11 15.02 3.63
N ARG A 303 -21.24 14.52 4.20
CA ARG A 303 -22.44 14.23 3.39
C ARG A 303 -23.05 15.49 2.79
N ALA A 304 -23.10 16.59 3.55
CA ALA A 304 -23.53 17.89 3.05
C ALA A 304 -22.60 18.40 1.92
N ALA A 305 -21.30 18.15 2.03
CA ALA A 305 -20.33 18.46 1.00
C ALA A 305 -20.48 17.61 -0.29
N GLY A 306 -21.16 16.47 -0.25
CA GLY A 306 -21.33 15.60 -1.41
C GLY A 306 -20.65 14.22 -1.27
N LEU A 307 -20.28 13.80 -0.05
CA LEU A 307 -19.76 12.45 0.19
C LEU A 307 -20.73 11.40 -0.32
N HIS A 308 -20.29 10.62 -1.28
CA HIS A 308 -21.04 9.49 -1.84
C HIS A 308 -20.68 8.18 -1.16
N SER A 309 -19.39 7.95 -0.98
CA SER A 309 -18.88 6.72 -0.37
C SER A 309 -17.65 7.00 0.50
N ILE A 310 -17.38 6.09 1.44
CA ILE A 310 -16.28 6.23 2.39
C ILE A 310 -15.59 4.89 2.63
N THR A 311 -14.26 4.89 2.67
CA THR A 311 -13.48 3.75 3.15
C THR A 311 -13.29 3.85 4.66
N MET A 312 -13.68 2.79 5.36
CA MET A 312 -13.39 2.59 6.79
C MET A 312 -12.82 1.18 6.95
N SER A 313 -11.50 1.09 6.98
CA SER A 313 -10.81 -0.20 7.05
C SER A 313 -11.01 -0.88 8.40
N ILE A 314 -11.56 -2.09 8.38
CA ILE A 314 -11.73 -2.96 9.57
C ILE A 314 -10.41 -3.65 9.90
N GLU A 315 -9.67 -4.08 8.89
CA GLU A 315 -8.41 -4.81 8.86
C GLU A 315 -8.50 -6.23 9.41
N SER A 316 -9.09 -6.45 10.59
CA SER A 316 -9.36 -7.78 11.15
C SER A 316 -10.62 -7.78 11.98
N GLY A 317 -11.40 -8.85 11.87
CA GLY A 317 -12.55 -9.13 12.74
C GLY A 317 -12.16 -9.64 14.13
N ASN A 318 -10.97 -10.17 14.24
CA ASN A 318 -10.48 -10.72 15.50
C ASN A 318 -9.84 -9.64 16.38
N ASP A 319 -10.27 -9.56 17.64
CA ASP A 319 -9.82 -8.53 18.59
C ASP A 319 -8.34 -8.66 18.95
N PHE A 320 -7.83 -9.89 19.14
CA PHE A 320 -6.41 -10.09 19.42
C PHE A 320 -5.55 -9.56 18.27
N VAL A 321 -5.88 -9.92 17.05
CA VAL A 321 -5.17 -9.45 15.86
C VAL A 321 -5.26 -7.94 15.73
N ARG A 322 -6.47 -7.40 15.85
CA ARG A 322 -6.69 -5.96 15.65
C ARG A 322 -5.96 -5.11 16.70
N GLN A 323 -6.10 -5.47 17.99
CA GLN A 323 -5.57 -4.65 19.08
C GLN A 323 -4.10 -4.93 19.39
N HIS A 324 -3.69 -6.21 19.41
CA HIS A 324 -2.33 -6.58 19.83
C HIS A 324 -1.37 -6.72 18.66
N THR A 325 -1.77 -7.41 17.58
CA THR A 325 -0.89 -7.59 16.40
C THR A 325 -0.81 -6.33 15.57
N PHE A 326 -1.94 -5.73 15.21
CA PHE A 326 -2.02 -4.54 14.37
C PHE A 326 -1.89 -3.22 15.12
N LYS A 327 -2.01 -3.22 16.45
CA LYS A 327 -2.08 -2.01 17.29
C LYS A 327 -3.13 -1.01 16.79
N ARG A 328 -4.24 -1.53 16.28
CA ARG A 328 -5.39 -0.78 15.81
C ARG A 328 -6.48 -0.81 16.85
N THR A 329 -6.54 0.22 17.66
CA THR A 329 -7.33 0.28 18.92
C THR A 329 -8.83 0.45 18.73
N MET A 330 -9.38 0.19 17.54
CA MET A 330 -10.83 0.19 17.29
C MET A 330 -11.49 -1.03 17.94
N THR A 331 -12.64 -0.81 18.60
CA THR A 331 -13.49 -1.87 19.13
C THR A 331 -14.48 -2.38 18.07
N GLU A 332 -15.09 -3.52 18.30
CA GLU A 332 -16.19 -4.00 17.46
C GLU A 332 -17.40 -3.06 17.51
N GLU A 333 -17.64 -2.41 18.65
CA GLU A 333 -18.69 -1.41 18.82
C GLU A 333 -18.46 -0.19 17.93
N ASP A 334 -17.22 0.34 17.90
CA ASP A 334 -16.85 1.44 17.00
C ASP A 334 -17.14 1.08 15.54
N ILE A 335 -16.78 -0.14 15.13
CA ILE A 335 -16.99 -0.63 13.77
C ILE A 335 -18.50 -0.69 13.46
N ARG A 336 -19.27 -1.36 14.31
CA ARG A 336 -20.72 -1.52 14.13
C ARG A 336 -21.44 -0.18 14.08
N PHE A 337 -21.11 0.73 15.00
CA PHE A 337 -21.68 2.08 15.02
C PHE A 337 -21.41 2.84 13.72
N ALA A 338 -20.14 2.91 13.30
CA ALA A 338 -19.73 3.70 12.15
C ALA A 338 -20.41 3.24 10.85
N PHE A 339 -20.44 1.92 10.60
CA PHE A 339 -21.11 1.38 9.41
C PHE A 339 -22.62 1.60 9.46
N ALA A 340 -23.25 1.42 10.61
CA ALA A 340 -24.69 1.68 10.77
C ALA A 340 -25.03 3.18 10.58
N TYR A 341 -24.18 4.09 11.11
CA TYR A 341 -24.37 5.51 10.95
C TYR A 341 -24.25 5.96 9.49
N CYS A 342 -23.21 5.49 8.78
CA CYS A 342 -23.06 5.76 7.35
C CYS A 342 -24.27 5.24 6.55
N ALA A 343 -24.76 4.04 6.85
CA ALA A 343 -25.95 3.48 6.20
C ALA A 343 -27.20 4.34 6.44
N LYS A 344 -27.40 4.83 7.68
CA LYS A 344 -28.49 5.76 8.04
C LYS A 344 -28.41 7.06 7.26
N LYS A 345 -27.20 7.58 6.98
CA LYS A 345 -26.97 8.82 6.21
C LYS A 345 -26.94 8.57 4.69
N GLY A 346 -27.15 7.34 4.22
CA GLY A 346 -27.15 7.00 2.80
C GLY A 346 -25.75 7.00 2.17
N VAL A 347 -24.69 7.00 2.97
CA VAL A 347 -23.29 6.91 2.53
C VAL A 347 -22.92 5.47 2.25
N LYS A 348 -22.37 5.17 1.07
CA LYS A 348 -21.88 3.84 0.72
C LYS A 348 -20.55 3.58 1.41
N THR A 349 -20.35 2.37 1.90
CA THR A 349 -19.16 2.02 2.68
C THR A 349 -18.27 1.04 1.95
N PHE A 350 -16.97 1.24 2.09
CA PHE A 350 -15.95 0.33 1.62
C PHE A 350 -15.04 -0.06 2.80
N SER A 351 -14.63 -1.32 2.88
CA SER A 351 -13.74 -1.82 3.93
C SER A 351 -12.54 -2.53 3.32
N ASN A 352 -11.35 -2.24 3.85
CA ASN A 352 -10.20 -3.10 3.65
C ASN A 352 -10.08 -4.07 4.82
N THR A 353 -9.72 -5.31 4.50
CA THR A 353 -9.59 -6.40 5.46
C THR A 353 -8.37 -7.23 5.09
N ILE A 354 -7.50 -7.47 6.06
CA ILE A 354 -6.25 -8.21 5.87
C ILE A 354 -6.48 -9.65 6.32
N LEU A 355 -6.12 -10.59 5.46
CA LEU A 355 -6.17 -12.03 5.68
C LEU A 355 -4.77 -12.62 5.82
N ALA A 356 -4.69 -13.89 6.17
CA ALA A 356 -3.44 -14.64 6.28
C ALA A 356 -2.44 -14.01 7.27
N ILE A 357 -2.93 -13.67 8.46
CA ILE A 357 -2.13 -13.04 9.50
C ILE A 357 -1.45 -14.14 10.32
N PRO A 358 -0.10 -14.14 10.44
CA PRO A 358 0.61 -15.07 11.32
C PRO A 358 0.31 -14.78 12.78
N ALA A 359 -0.77 -15.37 13.31
CA ALA A 359 -1.18 -15.28 14.71
C ALA A 359 -0.99 -16.63 15.40
N PRO A 360 -0.73 -16.65 16.73
CA PRO A 360 -0.60 -17.91 17.45
C PRO A 360 -1.92 -18.69 17.43
N VAL A 361 -1.83 -20.02 17.29
CA VAL A 361 -2.97 -20.93 17.35
C VAL A 361 -2.89 -21.80 18.58
N ILE A 362 -4.02 -21.99 19.25
CA ILE A 362 -4.10 -22.80 20.48
C ILE A 362 -4.31 -24.27 20.14
N PRO A 363 -3.65 -25.21 20.87
CA PRO A 363 -3.85 -26.62 20.66
C PRO A 363 -5.28 -27.05 21.04
N LYS A 364 -5.81 -28.08 20.35
CA LYS A 364 -7.08 -28.70 20.72
C LYS A 364 -6.90 -29.47 22.05
N VAL A 365 -7.89 -29.46 22.93
CA VAL A 365 -7.84 -30.06 24.28
C VAL A 365 -7.35 -31.51 24.25
N ASN A 366 -7.70 -32.25 23.17
CA ASN A 366 -7.33 -33.67 22.98
C ASN A 366 -6.00 -33.87 22.27
N ASP A 367 -5.24 -32.79 21.97
CA ASP A 367 -3.93 -32.93 21.34
C ASP A 367 -2.97 -33.65 22.29
N PRO A 368 -2.27 -34.72 21.82
CA PRO A 368 -1.31 -35.46 22.65
C PRO A 368 -0.16 -34.60 23.19
N ARG A 369 0.19 -33.52 22.45
CA ARG A 369 1.24 -32.56 22.82
C ARG A 369 0.65 -31.23 23.31
N PHE A 370 -0.50 -31.29 23.98
CA PHE A 370 -1.23 -30.10 24.42
C PHE A 370 -0.34 -29.15 25.25
N GLU A 371 0.33 -29.70 26.29
CA GLU A 371 1.15 -28.89 27.20
C GLU A 371 2.32 -28.21 26.49
N GLU A 372 3.05 -28.95 25.69
CA GLU A 372 4.16 -28.44 24.90
C GLU A 372 3.70 -27.28 23.99
N LYS A 373 2.63 -27.50 23.23
CA LYS A 373 2.10 -26.49 22.31
C LYS A 373 1.51 -25.29 23.07
N ALA A 374 0.79 -25.51 24.15
CA ALA A 374 0.22 -24.43 24.96
C ALA A 374 1.33 -23.60 25.64
N ALA A 375 2.37 -24.25 26.16
CA ALA A 375 3.54 -23.55 26.68
C ALA A 375 4.25 -22.73 25.60
N GLY A 376 4.35 -23.26 24.38
CA GLY A 376 4.86 -22.52 23.21
C GLY A 376 4.03 -21.28 22.90
N VAL A 377 2.69 -21.37 22.95
CA VAL A 377 1.81 -20.19 22.77
C VAL A 377 2.05 -19.15 23.85
N VAL A 378 2.11 -19.55 25.13
CA VAL A 378 2.34 -18.63 26.25
C VAL A 378 3.73 -17.97 26.15
N ALA A 379 4.76 -18.74 25.80
CA ALA A 379 6.10 -18.20 25.54
C ALA A 379 6.12 -17.21 24.38
N HIS A 380 5.38 -17.50 23.32
CA HIS A 380 5.24 -16.60 22.17
C HIS A 380 4.55 -15.29 22.59
N LEU A 381 3.46 -15.37 23.38
CA LEU A 381 2.80 -14.18 23.93
C LEU A 381 3.78 -13.35 24.79
N ALA A 382 4.58 -14.02 25.62
CA ALA A 382 5.59 -13.38 26.46
C ALA A 382 6.62 -12.60 25.65
N SER A 383 7.11 -13.19 24.56
CA SER A 383 8.19 -12.63 23.75
C SER A 383 7.73 -11.48 22.83
N HIS A 384 6.52 -11.58 22.28
CA HIS A 384 6.08 -10.67 21.23
C HIS A 384 4.96 -9.71 21.64
N PHE A 385 4.25 -10.02 22.73
CA PHE A 385 3.09 -9.23 23.21
C PHE A 385 3.21 -8.88 24.71
N PRO A 386 4.23 -8.10 25.12
CA PRO A 386 4.57 -7.88 26.53
C PRO A 386 3.48 -7.16 27.34
N ARG A 387 2.48 -6.57 26.69
CA ARG A 387 1.34 -5.94 27.38
C ARG A 387 0.28 -6.94 27.84
N ILE A 388 0.35 -8.18 27.37
CA ILE A 388 -0.60 -9.23 27.76
C ILE A 388 -0.16 -9.80 29.10
N LYS A 389 -1.07 -9.74 30.08
CA LYS A 389 -0.86 -10.34 31.40
C LYS A 389 -0.90 -11.86 31.25
N ARG A 390 0.22 -12.50 31.46
CA ARG A 390 0.43 -13.95 31.23
C ARG A 390 0.35 -14.79 32.47
N GLU A 391 0.37 -14.18 33.69
CA GLU A 391 0.33 -14.90 34.98
C GLU A 391 -0.87 -15.85 35.04
N ALA A 392 -2.01 -15.46 34.46
CA ALA A 392 -3.21 -16.28 34.40
C ALA A 392 -3.05 -17.56 33.54
N PHE A 393 -2.16 -17.57 32.55
CA PHE A 393 -1.87 -18.74 31.73
C PHE A 393 -0.75 -19.58 32.34
N GLU A 394 0.31 -18.93 32.82
CA GLU A 394 1.45 -19.55 33.48
C GLU A 394 1.03 -20.32 34.73
N SER A 395 0.08 -19.78 35.52
CA SER A 395 -0.44 -20.45 36.73
C SER A 395 -1.14 -21.78 36.42
N VAL A 396 -1.82 -21.89 35.28
CA VAL A 396 -2.45 -23.17 34.87
C VAL A 396 -1.37 -24.14 34.35
N LEU A 397 -0.39 -23.67 33.61
CA LEU A 397 0.72 -24.51 33.10
C LEU A 397 1.65 -25.02 34.20
N ALA A 398 1.77 -24.29 35.32
CA ALA A 398 2.57 -24.70 36.47
C ALA A 398 1.94 -25.81 37.29
N GLY A 399 0.71 -26.25 36.98
CA GLY A 399 0.02 -27.37 37.61
C GLY A 399 0.70 -28.71 37.35
N ALA A 400 0.06 -29.78 37.84
CA ALA A 400 0.57 -31.16 37.67
C ALA A 400 0.70 -31.51 36.17
N SER A 401 1.86 -32.02 35.73
CA SER A 401 2.07 -32.54 34.39
C SER A 401 1.93 -34.07 34.36
N PRO A 402 1.11 -34.66 33.47
CA PRO A 402 0.28 -34.01 32.47
C PRO A 402 -0.95 -33.30 33.07
N LEU A 403 -1.33 -32.17 32.44
CA LEU A 403 -2.52 -31.42 32.84
C LEU A 403 -3.78 -32.27 32.70
N ALA A 404 -4.57 -32.30 33.76
CA ALA A 404 -5.87 -32.95 33.73
C ALA A 404 -6.83 -32.26 32.73
N PRO A 405 -7.78 -33.00 32.12
CA PRO A 405 -8.69 -32.42 31.12
C PRO A 405 -9.41 -31.12 31.53
N PRO A 406 -9.80 -30.93 32.80
CA PRO A 406 -10.38 -29.66 33.24
C PRO A 406 -9.41 -28.48 33.13
N ALA A 407 -8.15 -28.66 33.53
CA ALA A 407 -7.12 -27.62 33.46
C ALA A 407 -6.79 -27.27 31.99
N ARG A 408 -6.76 -28.25 31.10
CA ARG A 408 -6.58 -28.00 29.65
C ARG A 408 -7.74 -27.17 29.07
N ARG A 409 -8.98 -27.46 29.48
CA ARG A 409 -10.17 -26.67 29.08
C ARG A 409 -10.08 -25.24 29.59
N GLU A 410 -9.78 -25.07 30.88
CA GLU A 410 -9.61 -23.76 31.49
C GLU A 410 -8.56 -22.91 30.75
N LEU A 411 -7.39 -23.46 30.47
CA LEU A 411 -6.35 -22.76 29.70
C LEU A 411 -6.84 -22.39 28.31
N THR A 412 -7.50 -23.33 27.63
CA THR A 412 -8.09 -23.09 26.30
C THR A 412 -9.12 -21.96 26.35
N GLU A 413 -10.02 -21.95 27.31
CA GLU A 413 -11.04 -20.90 27.47
C GLU A 413 -10.41 -19.52 27.73
N ARG A 414 -9.40 -19.48 28.60
CA ARG A 414 -8.65 -18.23 28.85
C ARG A 414 -7.95 -17.70 27.60
N LEU A 415 -7.31 -18.57 26.82
CA LEU A 415 -6.66 -18.18 25.57
C LEU A 415 -7.69 -17.77 24.49
N HIS A 416 -8.85 -18.45 24.45
CA HIS A 416 -9.97 -18.05 23.60
C HIS A 416 -10.54 -16.68 23.99
N ALA A 417 -10.68 -16.41 25.30
CA ALA A 417 -11.14 -15.12 25.78
C ALA A 417 -10.18 -13.97 25.41
N LEU A 418 -8.88 -14.26 25.27
CA LEU A 418 -7.90 -13.31 24.73
C LEU A 418 -8.10 -13.06 23.21
N GLY A 419 -8.86 -13.90 22.53
CA GLY A 419 -9.09 -13.81 21.08
C GLY A 419 -8.29 -14.80 20.25
N LEU A 420 -7.53 -15.74 20.84
CA LEU A 420 -6.81 -16.77 20.09
C LEU A 420 -7.77 -17.85 19.57
N ARG A 421 -7.38 -18.52 18.50
CA ARG A 421 -8.19 -19.53 17.79
C ARG A 421 -7.41 -20.85 17.62
N HIS A 422 -8.15 -21.93 17.33
CA HIS A 422 -7.56 -23.25 17.10
C HIS A 422 -6.98 -23.41 15.69
N ASP A 423 -7.55 -22.75 14.71
CA ASP A 423 -7.15 -22.86 13.31
C ASP A 423 -6.86 -21.45 12.77
N ALA A 424 -5.81 -21.30 11.97
CA ALA A 424 -5.41 -20.01 11.40
C ALA A 424 -6.51 -19.39 10.53
N ILE A 425 -7.31 -20.23 9.86
CA ILE A 425 -8.41 -19.80 9.00
C ILE A 425 -9.57 -19.16 9.79
N ASP A 426 -9.70 -19.43 11.09
CA ASP A 426 -10.76 -18.86 11.90
C ASP A 426 -10.62 -17.34 12.04
N TYR A 427 -9.38 -16.83 12.08
CA TYR A 427 -9.11 -15.38 12.07
C TYR A 427 -9.62 -14.70 10.79
N ASP A 428 -9.48 -15.38 9.66
CA ASP A 428 -9.93 -14.89 8.36
C ASP A 428 -11.46 -14.95 8.24
N ILE A 429 -12.07 -16.01 8.78
CA ILE A 429 -13.54 -16.16 8.83
C ILE A 429 -14.17 -15.08 9.72
N GLU A 430 -13.61 -14.79 10.90
CA GLU A 430 -14.08 -13.70 11.77
C GLU A 430 -13.99 -12.34 11.05
N SER A 431 -12.93 -12.15 10.26
CA SER A 431 -12.75 -10.94 9.45
C SER A 431 -13.78 -10.84 8.32
N LEU A 432 -14.17 -11.95 7.72
CA LEU A 432 -15.30 -12.00 6.78
C LEU A 432 -16.62 -11.68 7.51
N ASP A 433 -16.85 -12.29 8.68
CA ASP A 433 -18.10 -12.18 9.41
C ASP A 433 -18.43 -10.77 9.86
N ILE A 434 -17.47 -10.03 10.38
CA ILE A 434 -17.70 -8.65 10.80
C ILE A 434 -18.10 -7.76 9.62
N ASN A 435 -17.48 -7.96 8.44
CA ASN A 435 -17.84 -7.24 7.23
C ASN A 435 -19.28 -7.56 6.78
N VAL A 436 -19.65 -8.84 6.77
CA VAL A 436 -21.01 -9.31 6.42
C VAL A 436 -22.04 -8.77 7.41
N ASN A 437 -21.75 -8.86 8.71
CA ASN A 437 -22.66 -8.42 9.78
C ASN A 437 -22.86 -6.89 9.81
N CYS A 438 -21.81 -6.12 9.48
CA CYS A 438 -21.89 -4.66 9.33
C CYS A 438 -22.53 -4.23 8.01
N ARG A 439 -22.94 -5.16 7.14
CA ARG A 439 -23.53 -4.88 5.83
C ARG A 439 -22.69 -3.90 5.01
N VAL A 440 -21.37 -4.10 5.02
CA VAL A 440 -20.44 -3.28 4.22
C VAL A 440 -20.87 -3.31 2.76
N THR A 441 -20.96 -2.15 2.10
CA THR A 441 -21.45 -2.08 0.71
C THR A 441 -20.51 -2.79 -0.26
N SER A 442 -19.18 -2.63 -0.06
CA SER A 442 -18.11 -3.30 -0.79
C SER A 442 -16.89 -3.42 0.10
N GLY A 443 -15.98 -4.33 -0.22
CA GLY A 443 -14.74 -4.47 0.52
C GLY A 443 -13.67 -5.18 -0.30
N GLU A 444 -12.44 -5.08 0.15
CA GLU A 444 -11.33 -5.90 -0.33
C GLU A 444 -10.80 -6.75 0.82
N PHE A 445 -10.63 -8.02 0.54
CA PHE A 445 -10.03 -9.00 1.43
C PHE A 445 -8.66 -9.35 0.85
N VAL A 446 -7.61 -8.75 1.41
CA VAL A 446 -6.26 -8.80 0.86
C VAL A 446 -5.34 -9.65 1.72
N MET A 447 -4.39 -10.34 1.10
CA MET A 447 -3.37 -11.06 1.84
C MET A 447 -2.41 -10.08 2.51
N LEU A 448 -2.00 -10.38 3.73
CA LEU A 448 -0.95 -9.61 4.38
C LEU A 448 0.33 -9.65 3.55
N SER A 449 0.80 -8.46 3.17
CA SER A 449 2.09 -8.28 2.52
C SER A 449 3.08 -7.65 3.49
N PRO A 450 4.21 -8.31 3.77
CA PRO A 450 5.22 -7.77 4.66
C PRO A 450 6.00 -6.64 3.97
N TYR A 451 5.74 -5.39 4.36
CA TYR A 451 6.49 -4.24 3.83
C TYR A 451 7.79 -3.99 4.58
N PRO A 452 8.88 -3.59 3.89
CA PRO A 452 10.15 -3.29 4.52
C PRO A 452 10.01 -2.29 5.67
N GLY A 453 10.66 -2.61 6.81
CA GLY A 453 10.75 -1.72 7.96
C GLY A 453 9.47 -1.54 8.77
N THR A 454 8.36 -2.18 8.42
CA THR A 454 7.17 -2.14 9.28
C THR A 454 7.33 -3.06 10.49
N PRO A 455 6.79 -2.68 11.67
CA PRO A 455 6.88 -3.52 12.86
C PRO A 455 6.27 -4.92 12.68
N LEU A 456 5.24 -5.04 11.85
CA LEU A 456 4.63 -6.33 11.55
C LEU A 456 5.55 -7.23 10.71
N THR A 457 6.29 -6.66 9.76
CA THR A 457 7.28 -7.42 9.00
C THR A 457 8.42 -7.90 9.91
N ASP A 458 8.91 -7.05 10.79
CA ASP A 458 9.91 -7.43 11.78
C ASP A 458 9.42 -8.60 12.67
N TYR A 459 8.16 -8.55 13.09
CA TYR A 459 7.51 -9.64 13.83
C TYR A 459 7.45 -10.93 12.99
N THR A 460 7.01 -10.87 11.72
CA THR A 460 6.91 -12.07 10.88
C THR A 460 8.26 -12.71 10.58
N ILE A 461 9.32 -11.90 10.49
CA ILE A 461 10.70 -12.39 10.36
C ILE A 461 11.16 -13.04 11.66
N ALA A 462 10.93 -12.38 12.81
CA ALA A 462 11.36 -12.87 14.12
C ALA A 462 10.76 -14.24 14.48
N ILE A 463 9.53 -14.51 14.06
CA ILE A 463 8.86 -15.81 14.27
C ILE A 463 9.15 -16.83 13.15
N GLY A 464 10.01 -16.50 12.18
CA GLY A 464 10.36 -17.37 11.06
C GLY A 464 9.25 -17.57 10.01
N ALA A 465 8.16 -16.79 10.06
CA ALA A 465 7.07 -16.88 9.11
C ALA A 465 7.44 -16.28 7.73
N PHE A 466 8.31 -15.27 7.70
CA PHE A 466 8.84 -14.65 6.49
C PHE A 466 10.37 -14.63 6.51
N ASP A 467 11.01 -14.84 5.38
CA ASP A 467 12.47 -14.89 5.26
C ASP A 467 13.13 -13.54 4.94
N GLY A 468 12.31 -12.50 4.77
CA GLY A 468 12.80 -11.16 4.41
C GLY A 468 13.17 -10.99 2.94
N ASP A 469 12.88 -11.96 2.10
CA ASP A 469 13.08 -11.89 0.66
C ASP A 469 11.87 -11.22 -0.02
N TYR A 470 12.00 -9.92 -0.24
CA TYR A 470 10.94 -9.12 -0.87
C TYR A 470 10.78 -9.39 -2.37
N GLU A 471 11.74 -10.06 -3.00
CA GLU A 471 11.64 -10.45 -4.41
C GLU A 471 10.55 -11.51 -4.64
N LYS A 472 10.18 -12.24 -3.59
CA LYS A 472 9.08 -13.22 -3.61
C LYS A 472 7.70 -12.60 -3.48
N LEU A 473 7.62 -11.30 -3.17
CA LEU A 473 6.33 -10.65 -3.02
C LEU A 473 5.68 -10.46 -4.39
N HIS A 474 4.39 -10.73 -4.42
CA HIS A 474 3.58 -10.50 -5.61
C HIS A 474 3.15 -9.03 -5.69
N GLU A 475 2.98 -8.50 -6.91
CA GLU A 475 2.47 -7.13 -7.11
C GLU A 475 1.04 -6.93 -6.60
N THR A 476 0.25 -8.00 -6.54
CA THR A 476 -1.15 -7.93 -6.10
C THR A 476 -1.30 -8.45 -4.68
N PHE A 477 -2.14 -7.79 -3.91
CA PHE A 477 -2.50 -8.21 -2.55
C PHE A 477 -3.47 -9.39 -2.50
N GLN A 478 -3.93 -9.89 -3.64
CA GLN A 478 -4.86 -11.02 -3.78
C GLN A 478 -4.16 -12.20 -4.42
N SER A 479 -2.95 -12.48 -4.00
CA SER A 479 -2.14 -13.65 -4.36
C SER A 479 -2.07 -14.61 -3.18
N GLN A 480 -1.38 -15.74 -3.37
CA GLN A 480 -1.09 -16.63 -2.23
C GLN A 480 -0.26 -15.92 -1.17
N SER A 481 -0.52 -16.25 0.10
CA SER A 481 0.26 -15.74 1.24
C SER A 481 1.75 -16.10 1.09
N PRO A 482 2.67 -15.13 1.30
CA PRO A 482 4.11 -15.39 1.25
C PRO A 482 4.63 -16.11 2.50
N PHE A 483 3.80 -16.30 3.51
CA PHE A 483 4.23 -16.84 4.80
C PHE A 483 4.38 -18.36 4.77
N ARG A 484 5.46 -18.82 5.41
CA ARG A 484 5.81 -20.25 5.52
C ARG A 484 5.05 -20.99 6.62
N CYS A 485 4.44 -20.25 7.54
CA CYS A 485 3.67 -20.82 8.65
C CYS A 485 2.32 -21.41 8.23
N PHE A 486 1.87 -21.15 7.00
CA PHE A 486 0.62 -21.69 6.46
C PHE A 486 0.89 -22.84 5.52
N THR A 487 0.08 -23.90 5.64
CA THR A 487 0.04 -25.00 4.68
C THR A 487 -0.56 -24.55 3.35
N GLU A 488 -0.30 -25.29 2.27
CA GLU A 488 -0.89 -24.97 0.95
C GLU A 488 -2.42 -25.04 0.95
N GLU A 489 -3.00 -25.91 1.78
CA GLU A 489 -4.46 -25.97 1.97
C GLU A 489 -5.00 -24.72 2.66
N GLU A 490 -4.33 -24.21 3.70
CA GLU A 490 -4.70 -22.96 4.37
C GLU A 490 -4.56 -21.77 3.41
N LYS A 491 -3.46 -21.67 2.67
CA LYS A 491 -3.27 -20.61 1.65
C LYS A 491 -4.37 -20.63 0.58
N MET A 492 -4.77 -21.82 0.13
CA MET A 492 -5.89 -21.96 -0.81
C MET A 492 -7.21 -21.46 -0.18
N LYS A 493 -7.50 -21.84 1.06
CA LYS A 493 -8.71 -21.39 1.79
C LYS A 493 -8.71 -19.88 1.97
N GLN A 494 -7.59 -19.29 2.37
CA GLN A 494 -7.41 -17.85 2.52
C GLN A 494 -7.70 -17.11 1.20
N LEU A 495 -7.13 -17.59 0.09
CA LEU A 495 -7.36 -17.01 -1.23
C LEU A 495 -8.83 -17.17 -1.69
N ASN A 496 -9.45 -18.31 -1.37
CA ASN A 496 -10.88 -18.51 -1.64
C ASN A 496 -11.75 -17.53 -0.83
N ILE A 497 -11.42 -17.27 0.45
CA ILE A 497 -12.11 -16.26 1.27
C ILE A 497 -11.93 -14.86 0.65
N SER A 498 -10.72 -14.52 0.18
CA SER A 498 -10.45 -13.24 -0.48
C SER A 498 -11.41 -13.00 -1.66
N PHE A 499 -11.60 -13.98 -2.52
CA PHE A 499 -12.48 -13.85 -3.69
C PHE A 499 -13.97 -13.95 -3.33
N LEU A 500 -14.34 -14.91 -2.50
CA LEU A 500 -15.73 -15.09 -2.09
C LEU A 500 -16.24 -13.96 -1.19
N GLY A 501 -15.36 -13.30 -0.43
CA GLY A 501 -15.73 -12.25 0.51
C GLY A 501 -16.54 -11.13 -0.15
N VAL A 502 -16.08 -10.62 -1.29
CA VAL A 502 -16.80 -9.56 -2.02
C VAL A 502 -18.19 -10.02 -2.49
N PHE A 503 -18.28 -11.27 -2.94
CA PHE A 503 -19.57 -11.88 -3.32
C PHE A 503 -20.51 -12.00 -2.12
N LEU A 504 -19.99 -12.39 -0.97
CA LEU A 504 -20.77 -12.58 0.27
C LEU A 504 -21.24 -11.27 0.91
N LEU A 505 -20.57 -10.14 0.63
CA LEU A 505 -21.09 -8.82 1.00
C LEU A 505 -22.37 -8.47 0.24
N VAL A 506 -22.50 -8.93 -1.00
CA VAL A 506 -23.70 -8.72 -1.82
C VAL A 506 -24.80 -9.74 -1.49
N PHE A 507 -24.41 -10.98 -1.18
CA PHE A 507 -25.30 -12.10 -0.89
C PHE A 507 -25.04 -12.70 0.50
N PRO A 508 -25.29 -11.95 1.60
CA PRO A 508 -24.93 -12.35 2.95
C PRO A 508 -25.59 -13.66 3.42
N GLY A 509 -26.78 -13.97 2.93
CA GLY A 509 -27.49 -15.22 3.24
C GLY A 509 -26.76 -16.50 2.82
N LEU A 510 -25.78 -16.38 1.89
CA LEU A 510 -24.97 -17.53 1.44
C LEU A 510 -23.73 -17.76 2.31
N ARG A 511 -23.45 -16.93 3.32
CA ARG A 511 -22.23 -16.99 4.13
C ARG A 511 -22.02 -18.39 4.74
N ASN A 512 -23.01 -18.93 5.43
CA ASN A 512 -22.88 -20.24 6.11
C ASN A 512 -22.60 -21.37 5.12
N PHE A 513 -23.29 -21.38 3.98
CA PHE A 513 -23.04 -22.34 2.92
C PHE A 513 -21.64 -22.20 2.34
N ALA A 514 -21.21 -20.98 2.05
CA ALA A 514 -19.89 -20.71 1.47
C ALA A 514 -18.75 -21.14 2.41
N VAL A 515 -18.79 -20.76 3.68
CA VAL A 515 -17.75 -21.14 4.65
C VAL A 515 -17.71 -22.65 4.84
N LYS A 516 -18.86 -23.31 5.00
CA LYS A 516 -18.93 -24.75 5.23
C LYS A 516 -18.53 -25.59 4.02
N HIS A 517 -18.88 -25.16 2.80
CA HIS A 517 -18.80 -25.99 1.60
C HIS A 517 -17.90 -25.47 0.49
N LEU A 518 -17.79 -24.14 0.30
CA LEU A 518 -17.08 -23.57 -0.83
C LEU A 518 -15.62 -23.22 -0.53
N VAL A 519 -15.33 -22.64 0.64
CA VAL A 519 -13.97 -22.17 1.01
C VAL A 519 -12.90 -23.27 0.86
N LYS A 520 -13.24 -24.51 1.15
CA LYS A 520 -12.34 -25.66 1.07
C LYS A 520 -12.23 -26.32 -0.31
N ARG A 521 -12.93 -25.81 -1.33
CA ARG A 521 -12.89 -26.38 -2.68
C ARG A 521 -11.78 -25.78 -3.52
N PRO A 522 -11.09 -26.56 -4.37
CA PRO A 522 -10.02 -26.06 -5.23
C PRO A 522 -10.57 -25.33 -6.48
N TRP A 523 -11.54 -24.46 -6.28
CA TRP A 523 -12.22 -23.73 -7.36
C TRP A 523 -11.79 -22.26 -7.43
N THR A 524 -10.58 -21.97 -7.04
CA THR A 524 -10.04 -20.61 -6.90
C THR A 524 -10.19 -19.79 -8.19
N ARG A 525 -9.95 -20.40 -9.37
CA ARG A 525 -10.13 -19.71 -10.67
C ARG A 525 -11.57 -19.31 -10.94
N PHE A 526 -12.52 -20.15 -10.57
CA PHE A 526 -13.95 -19.84 -10.68
C PHE A 526 -14.35 -18.73 -9.71
N TYR A 527 -13.85 -18.77 -8.47
CA TYR A 527 -14.11 -17.72 -7.49
C TYR A 527 -13.49 -16.39 -7.89
N PHE A 528 -12.34 -16.41 -8.55
CA PHE A 528 -11.75 -15.20 -9.13
C PHE A 528 -12.67 -14.59 -10.21
N LEU A 529 -13.22 -15.37 -11.13
CA LEU A 529 -14.16 -14.86 -12.13
C LEU A 529 -15.40 -14.24 -11.47
N LEU A 530 -15.96 -14.90 -10.47
CA LEU A 530 -17.09 -14.39 -9.71
C LEU A 530 -16.74 -13.08 -9.00
N TYR A 531 -15.59 -13.04 -8.33
CA TYR A 531 -15.04 -11.85 -7.71
C TYR A 531 -14.90 -10.68 -8.69
N PHE A 532 -14.31 -10.93 -9.85
CA PHE A 532 -14.10 -9.90 -10.87
C PHE A 532 -15.42 -9.27 -11.33
N LEU A 533 -16.43 -10.09 -11.62
CA LEU A 533 -17.73 -9.61 -12.07
C LEU A 533 -18.46 -8.83 -10.98
N VAL A 534 -18.52 -9.37 -9.76
CA VAL A 534 -19.24 -8.74 -8.65
C VAL A 534 -18.53 -7.46 -8.21
N ARG A 535 -17.20 -7.49 -8.08
CA ARG A 535 -16.39 -6.32 -7.73
C ARG A 535 -16.55 -5.20 -8.76
N GLY A 536 -16.45 -5.54 -10.05
CA GLY A 536 -16.64 -4.58 -11.14
C GLY A 536 -18.00 -3.87 -11.06
N TYR A 537 -19.06 -4.62 -10.86
CA TYR A 537 -20.41 -4.08 -10.67
C TYR A 537 -20.50 -3.18 -9.43
N VAL A 538 -20.06 -3.67 -8.26
CA VAL A 538 -20.22 -2.94 -7.00
C VAL A 538 -19.38 -1.67 -6.99
N LEU A 539 -18.12 -1.73 -7.44
CA LEU A 539 -17.27 -0.55 -7.51
C LEU A 539 -17.79 0.47 -8.51
N GLY A 540 -18.17 0.04 -9.73
CA GLY A 540 -18.57 0.95 -10.80
C GLY A 540 -19.97 1.55 -10.62
N VAL A 541 -20.86 0.89 -9.87
CA VAL A 541 -22.25 1.33 -9.71
C VAL A 541 -22.55 1.88 -8.33
N ARG A 542 -21.97 1.26 -7.27
CA ARG A 542 -22.32 1.64 -5.90
C ARG A 542 -21.30 2.52 -5.21
N ILE A 543 -20.00 2.30 -5.44
CA ILE A 543 -18.93 3.01 -4.72
C ILE A 543 -18.43 4.22 -5.51
N TYR A 544 -18.15 4.06 -6.81
CA TYR A 544 -17.66 5.11 -7.70
C TYR A 544 -18.59 5.25 -8.92
N PRO A 545 -19.80 5.78 -8.73
CA PRO A 545 -20.79 5.86 -9.81
C PRO A 545 -20.32 6.85 -10.89
N MET A 546 -19.87 6.30 -12.01
CA MET A 546 -19.44 7.07 -13.16
C MET A 546 -20.29 6.69 -14.39
N ARG A 547 -20.50 7.65 -15.27
CA ARG A 547 -21.21 7.42 -16.53
C ARG A 547 -20.22 7.02 -17.60
N TYR A 548 -20.43 5.83 -18.16
CA TYR A 548 -19.65 5.34 -19.29
C TYR A 548 -20.54 5.10 -20.50
N SER A 549 -20.07 5.45 -21.68
CA SER A 549 -20.68 4.92 -22.91
C SER A 549 -20.49 3.41 -22.98
N PHE A 550 -21.35 2.69 -23.69
CA PHE A 550 -21.23 1.23 -23.84
C PHE A 550 -19.86 0.79 -24.37
N ARG A 551 -19.28 1.55 -25.33
CA ARG A 551 -17.95 1.27 -25.89
C ARG A 551 -16.84 1.44 -24.83
N GLN A 552 -16.91 2.50 -24.02
CA GLN A 552 -15.96 2.72 -22.93
C GLN A 552 -16.07 1.64 -21.86
N LEU A 553 -17.30 1.23 -21.51
CA LEU A 553 -17.54 0.15 -20.55
C LEU A 553 -16.95 -1.17 -21.06
N LEU A 554 -17.22 -1.54 -22.32
CA LEU A 554 -16.71 -2.77 -22.91
C LEU A 554 -15.16 -2.76 -22.99
N GLY A 555 -14.57 -1.64 -23.41
CA GLY A 555 -13.11 -1.48 -23.42
C GLY A 555 -12.49 -1.64 -22.04
N LYS A 556 -13.07 -1.02 -21.01
CA LYS A 556 -12.62 -1.12 -19.62
C LYS A 556 -12.75 -2.54 -19.07
N VAL A 557 -13.89 -3.18 -19.27
CA VAL A 557 -14.12 -4.56 -18.82
C VAL A 557 -13.09 -5.49 -19.46
N ARG A 558 -12.87 -5.38 -20.77
CA ARG A 558 -11.87 -6.20 -21.49
C ARG A 558 -10.45 -5.95 -20.98
N ALA A 559 -10.04 -4.69 -20.89
CA ALA A 559 -8.69 -4.33 -20.41
C ALA A 559 -8.47 -4.76 -18.96
N SER A 560 -9.44 -4.50 -18.08
CA SER A 560 -9.36 -4.91 -16.68
C SER A 560 -9.38 -6.42 -16.52
N PHE A 561 -10.20 -7.14 -17.28
CA PHE A 561 -10.28 -8.60 -17.21
C PHE A 561 -8.98 -9.26 -17.66
N VAL A 562 -8.41 -8.83 -18.79
CA VAL A 562 -7.12 -9.36 -19.27
C VAL A 562 -6.02 -9.06 -18.25
N ARG A 563 -5.95 -7.82 -17.73
CA ARG A 563 -4.96 -7.41 -16.74
C ARG A 563 -5.07 -8.24 -15.46
N GLU A 564 -6.26 -8.35 -14.87
CA GLU A 564 -6.48 -9.09 -13.63
C GLU A 564 -6.25 -10.60 -13.82
N LEU A 565 -6.67 -11.17 -14.94
CA LEU A 565 -6.41 -12.57 -15.25
C LEU A 565 -4.91 -12.85 -15.34
N THR A 566 -4.17 -11.96 -15.99
CA THR A 566 -2.72 -12.08 -16.15
C THR A 566 -2.02 -11.97 -14.80
N LYS A 567 -2.42 -11.04 -13.96
CA LYS A 567 -1.85 -10.86 -12.60
C LYS A 567 -2.05 -12.07 -11.69
N HIS A 568 -3.23 -12.69 -11.71
CA HIS A 568 -3.56 -13.76 -10.77
C HIS A 568 -3.10 -15.15 -11.21
N PHE A 569 -2.98 -15.41 -12.51
CA PHE A 569 -2.72 -16.77 -13.02
C PHE A 569 -1.48 -16.91 -13.88
N VAL A 570 -0.87 -15.80 -14.22
CA VAL A 570 0.42 -15.78 -14.89
C VAL A 570 1.40 -15.16 -13.90
N ASP A 571 2.43 -15.94 -13.53
CA ASP A 571 3.53 -15.46 -12.68
C ASP A 571 4.32 -14.38 -13.46
N GLU A 572 3.81 -13.15 -13.44
CA GLU A 572 4.32 -12.06 -14.26
C GLU A 572 5.70 -11.60 -13.80
N GLY A 573 6.03 -11.71 -12.51
CA GLY A 573 7.38 -11.39 -12.02
C GLY A 573 8.46 -12.21 -12.72
N ARG A 574 8.22 -13.51 -12.96
CA ARG A 574 9.13 -14.37 -13.70
C ARG A 574 9.00 -14.29 -15.22
N LYS A 575 7.81 -13.94 -15.76
CA LYS A 575 7.56 -13.89 -17.20
C LYS A 575 7.78 -12.52 -17.80
N PHE A 576 7.61 -11.46 -17.03
CA PHE A 576 8.01 -10.11 -17.45
C PHE A 576 9.51 -10.10 -17.74
N ASN A 577 10.33 -10.68 -16.87
CA ASN A 577 11.77 -10.84 -17.07
C ASN A 577 12.14 -11.83 -18.21
N ARG A 578 11.29 -12.77 -18.59
CA ARG A 578 11.57 -13.74 -19.66
C ARG A 578 11.06 -13.33 -21.04
N LYS A 579 9.95 -12.59 -21.17
CA LYS A 579 9.35 -12.23 -22.46
C LYS A 579 9.63 -10.81 -22.91
N ARG A 580 9.95 -9.92 -21.98
CA ARG A 580 10.42 -8.56 -22.29
C ARG A 580 11.87 -8.42 -21.78
N ARG A 581 12.82 -9.06 -22.42
CA ARG A 581 14.12 -8.41 -22.57
C ARG A 581 13.77 -7.10 -23.28
N LEU A 582 13.87 -5.99 -22.56
CA LEU A 582 14.06 -4.68 -23.19
C LEU A 582 15.35 -4.85 -23.99
N VAL A 583 15.21 -5.25 -25.25
CA VAL A 583 16.34 -5.31 -26.17
C VAL A 583 16.57 -3.84 -26.53
N LEU A 584 17.30 -3.14 -25.65
CA LEU A 584 17.99 -1.93 -26.09
C LEU A 584 18.91 -2.40 -27.19
N ALA A 585 18.80 -1.79 -28.37
CA ALA A 585 19.70 -2.12 -29.49
C ALA A 585 21.14 -1.97 -29.03
N PRO A 586 22.07 -2.80 -29.52
CA PRO A 586 23.49 -2.66 -29.21
C PRO A 586 23.94 -1.22 -29.37
N ALA A 587 24.82 -0.76 -28.50
CA ALA A 587 25.31 0.62 -28.49
C ALA A 587 25.83 1.09 -29.86
N SER A 588 26.31 0.16 -30.72
CA SER A 588 26.71 0.41 -32.12
C SER A 588 25.58 0.96 -33.00
N ASP A 589 24.31 0.65 -32.69
CA ASP A 589 23.14 1.05 -33.47
C ASP A 589 22.47 2.31 -32.90
N VAL A 590 22.84 2.69 -31.67
CA VAL A 590 22.33 3.89 -30.99
C VAL A 590 23.21 5.10 -31.23
N LEU A 591 24.52 4.90 -31.49
CA LEU A 591 25.51 5.94 -31.65
C LEU A 591 25.74 6.24 -33.15
N GLY A 592 24.74 6.76 -33.83
CA GLY A 592 24.92 7.45 -35.12
C GLY A 592 25.61 8.81 -34.99
N GLY A 593 26.74 8.89 -34.27
CA GLY A 593 27.56 10.10 -34.15
C GLY A 593 27.93 10.46 -32.71
N PRO A 594 29.08 11.11 -32.51
CA PRO A 594 29.51 11.52 -31.17
C PRO A 594 28.55 12.57 -30.61
N TRP A 595 28.10 12.37 -29.39
CA TRP A 595 27.42 13.35 -28.57
C TRP A 595 28.30 14.63 -28.53
N LYS A 596 27.91 15.67 -29.19
CA LYS A 596 28.54 16.99 -29.06
C LYS A 596 27.60 17.86 -28.23
N GLY A 597 28.08 18.18 -27.05
CA GLY A 597 27.86 19.22 -26.07
C GLY A 597 26.56 20.01 -26.00
#